data_edcd71483c79b3508f8490888b317fb5
#
_entry.id   edcd71483c79b3508f8490888b317fb5
#
_cell.length_a   1.000
_cell.length_b   1.000
_cell.length_c   1.000
_cell.angle_alpha   90.00
_cell.angle_beta   90.00
_cell.angle_gamma   90.00
#
_symmetry.space_group_name_H-M   'P 1'
#
loop_
_entity.id
_entity.type
_entity.pdbx_description
1 polymer ?
#
loop_
_entity_poly.entity_id
_entity_poly.type
_entity_poly.pdbx_seq_one_letter_code
_entity_poly.pdbx_strand_id
1 'polypeptide(L)'
;MQTAIDNCIAANQSFKDVFTRQYRLSRDAPPEVAGWPRVQQNGWWLTYCPKLDCRPLYDRTGAPLGWLLGFVVADADHVIGRDPYRLDVGLDDDGFWAGAEHQISELSGSYAAIVITPVEQRMYFDPVMNLPAVFHAKARMVGSSPLMTLNRPLRRNYRINHERIISEGGNYGMGHTCDPDVMRAMSNHYLDLQSYTLHRHWPGRDEVFSRPDSAVDEVAAFITQRLGKITGAFLTSYDCLVPLSGGADSRTLAYSAKAHIHKASLLYAHRTNKITGFDCFLANTLATDLGHELHLVDALDATREGVVDKMAIDRLRWGFFQKTGYMRPPTDQELAAKHLTPEADLVLRGNILDMARANQWPSSLDFSLPHAVGKLRIGGRPMEQNTFYWGAEYCNWLETVPQNAKERLYEVAFLELLLPQTLGARLLAHSHAAYVNPFNDRQLIKACMSISPKARASGQLNAALHKAVGTPDVAMTNSAKNDRAIGRKVRAMFASA
;
A
#
# COMPACT_ATOMS: atom_id res chain seq x y z
N MET A 1 -7.72 10.24 18.78
CA MET A 1 -8.19 8.86 19.14
C MET A 1 -9.46 8.89 19.99
N GLN A 2 -9.56 9.73 21.02
CA GLN A 2 -10.80 9.82 21.82
C GLN A 2 -12.04 10.05 20.95
N THR A 3 -11.97 10.98 20.01
CA THR A 3 -13.06 11.23 19.05
C THR A 3 -13.44 10.00 18.22
N ALA A 4 -12.47 9.16 17.86
CA ALA A 4 -12.76 7.92 17.13
C ALA A 4 -13.53 6.91 18.00
N ILE A 5 -13.19 6.84 19.29
CA ILE A 5 -13.90 6.02 20.27
C ILE A 5 -15.33 6.55 20.45
N ASP A 6 -15.50 7.86 20.65
CA ASP A 6 -16.80 8.51 20.85
C ASP A 6 -17.70 8.33 19.62
N ASN A 7 -17.14 8.45 18.41
CA ASN A 7 -17.89 8.19 17.16
C ASN A 7 -18.37 6.74 17.06
N CYS A 8 -17.54 5.77 17.47
CA CYS A 8 -17.94 4.37 17.48
C CYS A 8 -19.05 4.10 18.48
N ILE A 9 -18.97 4.66 19.69
CA ILE A 9 -20.02 4.56 20.71
C ILE A 9 -21.34 5.15 20.18
N ALA A 10 -21.29 6.37 19.63
CA ALA A 10 -22.46 7.04 19.07
C ALA A 10 -23.11 6.27 17.90
N ALA A 11 -22.32 5.54 17.12
CA ALA A 11 -22.79 4.70 16.03
C ALA A 11 -23.12 3.25 16.43
N ASN A 12 -23.04 2.91 17.71
CA ASN A 12 -23.18 1.54 18.23
C ASN A 12 -22.26 0.54 17.50
N GLN A 13 -21.00 0.95 17.28
CA GLN A 13 -19.96 0.12 16.64
C GLN A 13 -18.81 -0.13 17.62
N SER A 14 -18.16 -1.29 17.50
CA SER A 14 -16.96 -1.59 18.26
C SER A 14 -15.75 -0.85 17.70
N PHE A 15 -15.06 -0.05 18.51
CA PHE A 15 -13.85 0.64 18.07
C PHE A 15 -12.78 -0.34 17.54
N LYS A 16 -12.56 -1.46 18.21
CA LYS A 16 -11.57 -2.46 17.83
C LYS A 16 -11.87 -3.13 16.47
N ASP A 17 -13.14 -3.23 16.09
CA ASP A 17 -13.55 -3.85 14.82
C ASP A 17 -13.50 -2.84 13.68
N VAL A 18 -13.79 -1.56 13.96
CA VAL A 18 -13.69 -0.48 12.98
C VAL A 18 -12.23 -0.10 12.73
N PHE A 19 -11.45 0.11 13.79
CA PHE A 19 -10.06 0.60 13.69
C PHE A 19 -9.01 -0.52 13.76
N THR A 20 -9.29 -1.66 13.09
CA THR A 20 -8.34 -2.77 13.01
C THR A 20 -7.01 -2.34 12.39
N ARG A 21 -5.90 -2.91 12.87
CA ARG A 21 -4.53 -2.69 12.37
C ARG A 21 -4.05 -1.24 12.41
N GLN A 22 -4.68 -0.43 13.28
CA GLN A 22 -4.30 0.97 13.47
C GLN A 22 -3.29 1.10 14.62
N TYR A 23 -2.57 2.22 14.62
CA TYR A 23 -1.65 2.58 15.69
C TYR A 23 -1.66 4.10 15.97
N ARG A 24 -1.16 4.47 17.13
CA ARG A 24 -0.89 5.85 17.54
C ARG A 24 0.41 5.91 18.34
N LEU A 25 1.25 6.88 18.00
CA LEU A 25 2.45 7.28 18.73
C LEU A 25 2.24 8.70 19.26
N SER A 26 2.50 8.94 20.55
CA SER A 26 2.30 10.25 21.20
C SER A 26 3.19 10.43 22.43
N ARG A 27 3.40 11.70 22.82
CA ARG A 27 4.06 12.00 24.09
C ARG A 27 3.14 11.78 25.28
N ASP A 28 1.87 12.05 25.12
CA ASP A 28 0.87 11.83 26.16
C ASP A 28 0.33 10.40 26.12
N ALA A 29 -0.01 9.88 27.29
CA ALA A 29 -0.63 8.56 27.39
C ALA A 29 -1.94 8.50 26.54
N PRO A 30 -2.06 7.53 25.63
CA PRO A 30 -3.27 7.39 24.83
C PRO A 30 -4.45 6.89 25.68
N PRO A 31 -5.71 7.14 25.25
CA PRO A 31 -6.87 6.52 25.85
C PRO A 31 -6.72 4.99 25.95
N GLU A 32 -7.27 4.40 26.99
CA GLU A 32 -7.33 2.94 27.09
C GLU A 32 -8.37 2.37 26.13
N VAL A 33 -7.93 1.34 25.39
CA VAL A 33 -8.81 0.53 24.54
C VAL A 33 -8.63 -0.93 24.95
N ALA A 34 -9.71 -1.58 25.28
CA ALA A 34 -9.67 -2.97 25.73
C ALA A 34 -8.99 -3.87 24.69
N GLY A 35 -7.91 -4.54 25.11
CA GLY A 35 -7.13 -5.45 24.29
C GLY A 35 -6.09 -4.78 23.37
N TRP A 36 -5.96 -3.44 23.36
CA TRP A 36 -4.89 -2.77 22.66
C TRP A 36 -3.66 -2.62 23.58
N PRO A 37 -2.49 -3.15 23.20
CA PRO A 37 -1.25 -2.90 23.92
C PRO A 37 -0.93 -1.41 24.00
N ARG A 38 -0.36 -1.01 25.13
CA ARG A 38 0.26 0.31 25.35
C ARG A 38 1.67 0.07 25.85
N VAL A 39 2.64 0.51 25.08
CA VAL A 39 4.06 0.40 25.43
C VAL A 39 4.69 1.78 25.49
N GLN A 40 5.67 1.94 26.37
CA GLN A 40 6.34 3.22 26.58
C GLN A 40 7.86 3.07 26.47
N GLN A 41 8.50 4.01 25.80
CA GLN A 41 9.96 4.11 25.74
C GLN A 41 10.39 5.56 25.52
N ASN A 42 11.37 6.02 26.30
CA ASN A 42 11.98 7.36 26.19
C ASN A 42 10.96 8.50 26.08
N GLY A 43 9.90 8.44 26.89
CA GLY A 43 8.84 9.44 26.94
C GLY A 43 7.86 9.40 25.76
N TRP A 44 7.89 8.35 24.94
CA TRP A 44 6.90 8.08 23.91
C TRP A 44 5.99 6.93 24.29
N TRP A 45 4.71 7.10 24.01
CA TRP A 45 3.70 6.05 24.10
C TRP A 45 3.34 5.56 22.72
N LEU A 46 3.36 4.24 22.53
CA LEU A 46 2.81 3.57 21.36
C LEU A 46 1.63 2.71 21.81
N THR A 47 0.46 2.91 21.17
CA THR A 47 -0.68 2.00 21.27
C THR A 47 -1.05 1.49 19.88
N TYR A 48 -1.42 0.24 19.77
CA TYR A 48 -1.68 -0.40 18.48
C TYR A 48 -2.70 -1.53 18.60
N CYS A 49 -3.38 -1.82 17.48
CA CYS A 49 -4.29 -2.95 17.37
C CYS A 49 -3.52 -4.27 17.45
N PRO A 50 -3.98 -5.28 18.21
CA PRO A 50 -3.31 -6.60 18.30
C PRO A 50 -3.17 -7.36 16.97
N LYS A 51 -4.00 -7.02 15.95
CA LYS A 51 -3.90 -7.57 14.59
C LYS A 51 -2.82 -6.87 13.74
N LEU A 52 -2.08 -5.91 14.29
CA LEU A 52 -0.89 -5.29 13.69
C LEU A 52 0.34 -5.80 14.42
N ASP A 53 1.26 -6.43 13.72
CA ASP A 53 2.49 -6.88 14.33
C ASP A 53 3.32 -5.69 14.82
N CYS A 54 3.84 -5.80 16.03
CA CYS A 54 4.71 -4.83 16.66
C CYS A 54 5.78 -5.56 17.44
N ARG A 55 7.03 -5.16 17.24
CA ARG A 55 8.18 -5.75 17.92
C ARG A 55 9.13 -4.69 18.41
N PRO A 56 9.83 -4.94 19.53
CA PRO A 56 10.90 -4.08 19.99
C PRO A 56 12.03 -4.03 18.97
N LEU A 57 12.63 -2.85 18.82
CA LEU A 57 13.81 -2.59 18.01
C LEU A 57 14.99 -2.33 18.92
N TYR A 58 16.09 -3.03 18.69
CA TYR A 58 17.32 -2.90 19.45
C TYR A 58 18.51 -2.55 18.55
N ASP A 59 19.52 -1.96 19.14
CA ASP A 59 20.82 -1.82 18.50
C ASP A 59 21.64 -3.15 18.58
N ARG A 60 22.84 -3.16 18.00
CA ARG A 60 23.76 -4.31 18.03
C ARG A 60 24.09 -4.77 19.45
N THR A 61 24.17 -3.86 20.42
CA THR A 61 24.54 -4.17 21.80
C THR A 61 23.35 -4.66 22.63
N GLY A 62 22.13 -4.54 22.11
CA GLY A 62 20.89 -4.86 22.82
C GLY A 62 20.28 -3.64 23.52
N ALA A 63 20.77 -2.41 23.28
CA ALA A 63 20.12 -1.20 23.76
C ALA A 63 18.79 -0.96 23.03
N PRO A 64 17.70 -0.64 23.75
CA PRO A 64 16.40 -0.45 23.14
C PRO A 64 16.34 0.83 22.33
N LEU A 65 15.96 0.72 21.05
CA LEU A 65 15.83 1.82 20.11
C LEU A 65 14.39 2.30 19.89
N GLY A 66 13.41 1.43 20.08
CA GLY A 66 12.01 1.75 19.78
C GLY A 66 11.22 0.55 19.28
N TRP A 67 10.52 0.73 18.15
CA TRP A 67 9.60 -0.30 17.65
C TRP A 67 9.62 -0.40 16.13
N LEU A 68 9.41 -1.63 15.65
CA LEU A 68 9.12 -1.92 14.24
C LEU A 68 7.69 -2.46 14.14
N LEU A 69 6.83 -1.72 13.43
CA LEU A 69 5.42 -2.02 13.21
C LEU A 69 5.22 -2.66 11.83
N GLY A 70 4.24 -3.56 11.72
CA GLY A 70 3.75 -4.07 10.44
C GLY A 70 4.26 -5.45 10.06
N PHE A 71 4.01 -5.84 8.81
CA PHE A 71 4.31 -7.15 8.23
C PHE A 71 5.58 -7.05 7.40
N VAL A 72 6.66 -7.65 7.86
CA VAL A 72 8.03 -7.34 7.43
C VAL A 72 8.79 -8.59 7.05
N VAL A 73 9.51 -8.52 5.95
CA VAL A 73 10.48 -9.53 5.51
C VAL A 73 11.86 -8.89 5.44
N ALA A 74 12.84 -9.50 6.09
CA ALA A 74 14.25 -9.19 5.94
C ALA A 74 14.89 -10.16 4.96
N ASP A 75 15.97 -9.74 4.28
CA ASP A 75 16.79 -10.56 3.36
C ASP A 75 16.00 -11.29 2.27
N ALA A 76 14.78 -10.76 1.96
CA ALA A 76 13.81 -11.28 0.99
C ALA A 76 13.17 -12.65 1.33
N ASP A 77 13.56 -13.34 2.38
CA ASP A 77 13.02 -14.67 2.73
C ASP A 77 12.78 -14.90 4.22
N HIS A 78 13.24 -14.00 5.08
CA HIS A 78 13.04 -14.09 6.52
C HIS A 78 11.92 -13.17 7.01
N VAL A 79 10.77 -13.73 7.42
CA VAL A 79 9.71 -12.95 8.06
C VAL A 79 10.12 -12.58 9.48
N ILE A 80 10.16 -11.28 9.75
CA ILE A 80 10.30 -10.77 11.10
C ILE A 80 8.90 -10.77 11.74
N GLY A 81 8.53 -11.82 12.43
CA GLY A 81 7.26 -11.95 13.14
C GLY A 81 7.09 -10.92 14.26
N ARG A 82 6.79 -11.37 15.47
CA ARG A 82 6.70 -10.51 16.66
C ARG A 82 7.96 -10.53 17.52
N ASP A 83 8.96 -11.29 17.09
CA ASP A 83 10.24 -11.37 17.79
C ASP A 83 11.01 -10.04 17.68
N PRO A 84 11.83 -9.72 18.69
CA PRO A 84 12.64 -8.51 18.66
C PRO A 84 13.51 -8.43 17.42
N TYR A 85 13.55 -7.25 16.77
CA TYR A 85 14.45 -6.99 15.66
C TYR A 85 15.68 -6.21 16.13
N ARG A 86 16.86 -6.65 15.68
CA ARG A 86 18.13 -6.04 16.06
C ARG A 86 18.82 -5.47 14.84
N LEU A 87 19.23 -4.20 14.93
CA LEU A 87 20.10 -3.57 13.95
C LEU A 87 21.56 -4.01 14.20
N ASP A 88 22.36 -4.11 13.13
CA ASP A 88 23.78 -4.47 13.21
C ASP A 88 24.69 -3.27 13.55
N VAL A 89 24.11 -2.15 13.93
CA VAL A 89 24.80 -0.93 14.35
C VAL A 89 24.53 -0.64 15.82
N GLY A 90 25.54 -0.16 16.54
CA GLY A 90 25.45 0.28 17.93
C GLY A 90 25.18 1.78 18.02
N LEU A 91 24.49 2.22 19.07
CA LEU A 91 24.20 3.65 19.30
C LEU A 91 25.46 4.52 19.34
N ASP A 92 26.58 3.95 19.77
CA ASP A 92 27.87 4.65 19.91
C ASP A 92 28.71 4.61 18.62
N ASP A 93 28.23 3.99 17.54
CA ASP A 93 28.95 3.95 16.26
C ASP A 93 28.83 5.32 15.57
N ASP A 94 29.94 5.88 15.06
CA ASP A 94 29.98 7.15 14.34
C ASP A 94 29.02 7.22 13.14
N GLY A 95 28.71 6.07 12.55
CA GLY A 95 27.79 5.93 11.41
C GLY A 95 26.40 5.38 11.78
N PHE A 96 25.98 5.45 13.05
CA PHE A 96 24.72 4.81 13.49
C PHE A 96 23.52 5.09 12.58
N TRP A 97 23.23 6.36 12.30
CA TRP A 97 22.06 6.71 11.48
C TRP A 97 22.15 6.22 10.05
N ALA A 98 23.33 6.27 9.43
CA ALA A 98 23.52 5.76 8.08
C ALA A 98 23.34 4.23 8.02
N GLY A 99 23.88 3.51 9.00
CA GLY A 99 23.72 2.06 9.10
C GLY A 99 22.30 1.63 9.43
N ALA A 100 21.64 2.30 10.38
CA ALA A 100 20.25 2.05 10.74
C ALA A 100 19.30 2.31 9.55
N GLU A 101 19.49 3.43 8.85
CA GLU A 101 18.73 3.79 7.65
C GLU A 101 18.92 2.78 6.53
N HIS A 102 20.16 2.35 6.30
CA HIS A 102 20.46 1.33 5.30
C HIS A 102 19.70 0.03 5.59
N GLN A 103 19.81 -0.51 6.81
CA GLN A 103 19.15 -1.77 7.17
C GLN A 103 17.62 -1.68 7.17
N ILE A 104 17.05 -0.57 7.66
CA ILE A 104 15.60 -0.34 7.58
C ILE A 104 15.15 -0.24 6.11
N SER A 105 15.98 0.33 5.24
CA SER A 105 15.68 0.48 3.81
C SER A 105 15.71 -0.84 3.04
N GLU A 106 16.41 -1.87 3.53
CA GLU A 106 16.46 -3.21 2.93
C GLU A 106 15.27 -4.09 3.33
N LEU A 107 14.44 -3.65 4.27
CA LEU A 107 13.22 -4.36 4.66
C LEU A 107 12.16 -4.30 3.55
N SER A 108 11.40 -5.38 3.42
CA SER A 108 10.29 -5.52 2.47
C SER A 108 8.96 -5.63 3.20
N GLY A 109 7.87 -5.26 2.55
CA GLY A 109 6.53 -5.44 3.10
C GLY A 109 5.84 -4.13 3.48
N SER A 110 5.05 -4.15 4.54
CA SER A 110 4.22 -3.02 4.98
C SER A 110 4.61 -2.65 6.40
N TYR A 111 5.40 -1.60 6.59
CA TYR A 111 6.00 -1.32 7.89
C TYR A 111 6.24 0.16 8.20
N ALA A 112 6.46 0.43 9.50
CA ALA A 112 7.03 1.67 10.00
C ALA A 112 8.03 1.37 11.11
N ALA A 113 9.24 1.92 11.02
CA ALA A 113 10.29 1.78 12.03
C ALA A 113 10.43 3.07 12.82
N ILE A 114 10.28 2.99 14.13
CA ILE A 114 10.37 4.12 15.08
C ILE A 114 11.70 3.97 15.83
N VAL A 115 12.64 4.86 15.58
CA VAL A 115 13.98 4.85 16.18
C VAL A 115 14.11 6.08 17.09
N ILE A 116 14.27 5.82 18.39
CA ILE A 116 14.29 6.85 19.43
C ILE A 116 15.64 6.77 20.16
N THR A 117 16.53 7.70 19.84
CA THR A 117 17.78 7.88 20.58
C THR A 117 17.68 9.07 21.53
N PRO A 118 18.62 9.26 22.45
CA PRO A 118 18.64 10.44 23.32
C PRO A 118 18.74 11.78 22.57
N VAL A 119 19.37 11.79 21.38
CA VAL A 119 19.66 13.01 20.62
C VAL A 119 18.62 13.22 19.51
N GLU A 120 18.33 12.20 18.73
CA GLU A 120 17.45 12.27 17.58
C GLU A 120 16.36 11.19 17.65
N GLN A 121 15.22 11.45 17.02
CA GLN A 121 14.06 10.56 17.03
C GLN A 121 13.44 10.57 15.65
N ARG A 122 13.53 9.45 14.94
CA ARG A 122 13.13 9.33 13.53
C ARG A 122 12.10 8.21 13.34
N MET A 123 11.16 8.44 12.47
CA MET A 123 10.22 7.40 12.02
C MET A 123 10.38 7.19 10.51
N TYR A 124 10.77 5.97 10.13
CA TYR A 124 10.94 5.53 8.75
C TYR A 124 9.72 4.75 8.28
N PHE A 125 9.49 4.74 6.99
CA PHE A 125 8.33 4.11 6.36
C PHE A 125 8.76 3.13 5.27
N ASP A 126 7.89 2.17 4.98
CA ASP A 126 8.06 1.30 3.83
C ASP A 126 8.07 2.10 2.51
N PRO A 127 8.64 1.56 1.42
CA PRO A 127 8.91 2.30 0.17
C PRO A 127 7.70 3.02 -0.46
N VAL A 128 6.46 2.60 -0.16
CA VAL A 128 5.24 3.22 -0.71
C VAL A 128 4.25 3.65 0.38
N MET A 129 4.63 3.58 1.66
CA MET A 129 3.74 3.79 2.80
C MET A 129 2.48 2.92 2.74
N ASN A 130 2.65 1.66 2.48
CA ASN A 130 1.56 0.69 2.53
C ASN A 130 0.99 0.56 3.96
N LEU A 131 1.85 0.66 5.00
CA LEU A 131 1.43 1.01 6.35
C LEU A 131 1.41 2.54 6.48
N PRO A 132 0.24 3.19 6.42
CA PRO A 132 0.17 4.63 6.35
C PRO A 132 0.54 5.31 7.67
N ALA A 133 1.06 6.54 7.55
CA ALA A 133 1.29 7.43 8.66
C ALA A 133 0.76 8.84 8.37
N VAL A 134 0.08 9.41 9.34
CA VAL A 134 -0.30 10.81 9.38
C VAL A 134 0.18 11.41 10.69
N PHE A 135 0.46 12.72 10.70
CA PHE A 135 0.93 13.38 11.91
C PHE A 135 0.24 14.73 12.14
N HIS A 136 0.09 15.06 13.40
CA HIS A 136 -0.40 16.34 13.88
C HIS A 136 0.74 17.04 14.66
N ALA A 137 1.50 17.90 13.99
CA ALA A 137 2.72 18.50 14.54
C ALA A 137 2.47 19.24 15.86
N LYS A 138 1.44 20.09 15.94
CA LYS A 138 1.09 20.86 17.15
C LYS A 138 0.71 19.97 18.33
N ALA A 139 0.05 18.84 18.07
CA ALA A 139 -0.35 17.88 19.09
C ALA A 139 0.74 16.84 19.37
N ARG A 140 1.86 16.86 18.64
CA ARG A 140 2.98 15.92 18.75
C ARG A 140 2.53 14.47 18.70
N MET A 141 1.73 14.14 17.68
CA MET A 141 1.12 12.83 17.50
C MET A 141 1.38 12.31 16.09
N VAL A 142 1.60 11.00 15.98
CA VAL A 142 1.61 10.26 14.72
C VAL A 142 0.59 9.12 14.82
N GLY A 143 -0.08 8.78 13.74
CA GLY A 143 -1.02 7.66 13.71
C GLY A 143 -1.25 7.16 12.29
N SER A 144 -1.90 6.01 12.19
CA SER A 144 -2.18 5.38 10.90
C SER A 144 -3.32 6.06 10.11
N SER A 145 -4.16 6.84 10.78
CA SER A 145 -5.27 7.58 10.17
C SER A 145 -5.56 8.88 10.90
N PRO A 146 -6.26 9.85 10.29
CA PRO A 146 -6.46 11.17 10.90
C PRO A 146 -7.10 11.12 12.29
N LEU A 147 -8.11 10.29 12.51
CA LEU A 147 -8.76 10.18 13.82
C LEU A 147 -7.88 9.56 14.90
N MET A 148 -6.79 8.87 14.54
CA MET A 148 -5.82 8.40 15.53
C MET A 148 -5.01 9.55 16.12
N THR A 149 -4.85 10.66 15.42
CA THR A 149 -4.08 11.84 15.84
C THR A 149 -4.93 12.98 16.39
N LEU A 150 -6.26 12.84 16.38
CA LEU A 150 -7.19 13.88 16.80
C LEU A 150 -7.90 13.52 18.11
N ASN A 151 -8.05 14.53 18.99
CA ASN A 151 -8.90 14.50 20.17
C ASN A 151 -10.10 15.47 20.03
N ARG A 152 -10.44 15.84 18.82
CA ARG A 152 -11.58 16.66 18.41
C ARG A 152 -12.18 16.10 17.12
N PRO A 153 -13.41 16.47 16.76
CA PRO A 153 -14.00 16.14 15.46
C PRO A 153 -13.12 16.61 14.29
N LEU A 154 -13.20 15.87 13.18
CA LEU A 154 -12.58 16.27 11.92
C LEU A 154 -13.09 17.64 11.48
N ARG A 155 -12.19 18.50 11.06
CA ARG A 155 -12.51 19.77 10.38
C ARG A 155 -12.22 19.58 8.89
N ARG A 156 -13.12 20.04 8.02
CA ARG A 156 -12.89 19.96 6.58
C ARG A 156 -11.71 20.87 6.18
N ASN A 157 -10.77 20.30 5.48
CA ASN A 157 -9.66 21.07 4.92
C ASN A 157 -10.19 21.99 3.83
N TYR A 158 -10.18 23.29 4.10
CA TYR A 158 -10.74 24.31 3.22
C TYR A 158 -10.08 24.42 1.84
N ARG A 159 -8.87 23.90 1.68
CA ARG A 159 -8.12 23.87 0.42
C ARG A 159 -8.64 22.83 -0.57
N ILE A 160 -9.53 21.94 -0.14
CA ILE A 160 -9.93 20.76 -0.88
C ILE A 160 -11.45 20.69 -0.99
N ASN A 161 -11.94 20.43 -2.19
CA ASN A 161 -13.36 20.18 -2.40
C ASN A 161 -13.70 18.71 -2.06
N HIS A 162 -14.14 18.47 -0.84
CA HIS A 162 -14.48 17.14 -0.33
C HIS A 162 -15.64 16.47 -1.07
N GLU A 163 -16.67 17.24 -1.47
CA GLU A 163 -17.81 16.73 -2.22
C GLU A 163 -17.35 16.12 -3.54
N ARG A 164 -16.39 16.77 -4.17
CA ARG A 164 -15.82 16.34 -5.43
C ARG A 164 -14.91 15.10 -5.26
N ILE A 165 -14.14 15.03 -4.17
CA ILE A 165 -13.36 13.82 -3.85
C ILE A 165 -14.29 12.61 -3.72
N ILE A 166 -15.42 12.77 -3.02
CA ILE A 166 -16.39 11.70 -2.81
C ILE A 166 -17.04 11.29 -4.13
N SER A 167 -17.50 12.24 -4.93
CA SER A 167 -18.27 11.95 -6.17
C SER A 167 -17.39 11.48 -7.33
N GLU A 168 -16.22 12.09 -7.53
CA GLU A 168 -15.37 11.87 -8.70
C GLU A 168 -14.17 10.95 -8.43
N GLY A 169 -13.85 10.67 -7.17
CA GLY A 169 -12.74 9.77 -6.80
C GLY A 169 -11.38 10.42 -6.86
N GLY A 170 -11.25 11.60 -6.27
CA GLY A 170 -9.97 12.30 -6.12
C GLY A 170 -9.18 11.88 -4.89
N ASN A 171 -7.99 12.43 -4.78
CA ASN A 171 -7.05 12.24 -3.68
C ASN A 171 -6.78 13.55 -2.93
N TYR A 172 -6.32 13.43 -1.68
CA TYR A 172 -5.71 14.51 -0.93
C TYR A 172 -4.23 14.57 -1.32
N GLY A 173 -3.85 15.41 -2.28
CA GLY A 173 -2.47 15.47 -2.76
C GLY A 173 -1.49 16.14 -1.80
N MET A 174 -0.20 16.08 -2.13
CA MET A 174 0.88 16.86 -1.51
C MET A 174 0.97 16.73 0.02
N GLY A 175 0.70 15.53 0.56
CA GLY A 175 0.70 15.30 2.01
C GLY A 175 -0.52 15.82 2.77
N HIS A 176 -1.47 16.49 2.12
CA HIS A 176 -2.70 16.93 2.79
C HIS A 176 -3.60 15.74 3.17
N THR A 177 -4.44 15.98 4.17
CA THR A 177 -5.52 15.07 4.56
C THR A 177 -6.87 15.79 4.56
N CYS A 178 -7.92 15.10 4.98
CA CYS A 178 -9.23 15.69 5.16
C CYS A 178 -9.30 16.78 6.24
N ASP A 179 -8.34 16.80 7.14
CA ASP A 179 -8.21 17.78 8.25
C ASP A 179 -7.00 18.71 8.01
N PRO A 180 -7.14 20.04 8.15
CA PRO A 180 -6.06 20.98 7.86
C PRO A 180 -4.87 20.91 8.83
N ASP A 181 -5.05 20.36 10.04
CA ASP A 181 -3.98 20.25 11.03
C ASP A 181 -3.24 18.90 10.95
N VAL A 182 -3.74 17.97 10.15
CA VAL A 182 -3.17 16.62 10.01
C VAL A 182 -2.55 16.45 8.64
N MET A 183 -1.25 16.23 8.61
CA MET A 183 -0.50 15.96 7.39
C MET A 183 -0.21 14.46 7.25
N ARG A 184 -0.11 13.99 6.03
CA ARG A 184 0.39 12.65 5.72
C ARG A 184 1.91 12.70 5.64
N ALA A 185 2.58 11.73 6.23
CA ALA A 185 3.99 11.52 5.97
C ALA A 185 4.21 11.11 4.49
N MET A 186 5.43 11.14 4.04
CA MET A 186 5.80 10.84 2.65
C MET A 186 6.74 9.64 2.64
N SER A 187 6.49 8.67 1.77
CA SER A 187 7.44 7.57 1.58
C SER A 187 8.79 8.10 1.14
N ASN A 188 9.84 7.32 1.35
CA ASN A 188 11.22 7.72 1.05
C ASN A 188 11.75 8.93 1.85
N HIS A 189 10.99 9.34 2.86
CA HIS A 189 11.40 10.33 3.85
C HIS A 189 11.26 9.73 5.24
N TYR A 190 12.13 10.11 6.17
CA TYR A 190 11.83 9.91 7.57
C TYR A 190 11.12 11.15 8.14
N LEU A 191 10.29 10.92 9.14
CA LEU A 191 9.70 11.98 9.95
C LEU A 191 10.58 12.19 11.17
N ASP A 192 11.14 13.39 11.32
CA ASP A 192 11.75 13.82 12.57
C ASP A 192 10.64 14.04 13.61
N LEU A 193 10.66 13.26 14.68
CA LEU A 193 9.66 13.29 15.73
C LEU A 193 9.83 14.45 16.73
N GLN A 194 10.90 15.25 16.62
CA GLN A 194 11.11 16.46 17.41
C GLN A 194 10.53 17.69 16.73
N SER A 195 10.86 17.88 15.46
CA SER A 195 10.44 19.02 14.65
C SER A 195 9.15 18.77 13.85
N TYR A 196 8.77 17.51 13.61
CA TYR A 196 7.69 17.09 12.71
C TYR A 196 7.94 17.53 11.26
N THR A 197 9.20 17.53 10.84
CA THR A 197 9.63 17.76 9.46
C THR A 197 9.97 16.44 8.74
N LEU A 198 9.77 16.41 7.44
CA LEU A 198 10.08 15.27 6.59
C LEU A 198 11.45 15.48 5.92
N HIS A 199 12.30 14.49 6.01
CA HIS A 199 13.64 14.51 5.43
C HIS A 199 13.82 13.35 4.47
N ARG A 200 14.14 13.65 3.20
CA ARG A 200 14.39 12.64 2.17
C ARG A 200 15.62 11.81 2.53
N HIS A 201 15.48 10.49 2.52
CA HIS A 201 16.58 9.55 2.66
C HIS A 201 16.78 8.70 1.40
N TRP A 202 15.77 8.60 0.53
CA TRP A 202 15.84 7.92 -0.76
C TRP A 202 15.02 8.67 -1.82
N PRO A 203 15.40 8.66 -3.12
CA PRO A 203 16.70 8.22 -3.60
C PRO A 203 17.83 9.15 -3.12
N GLY A 204 18.98 8.55 -2.86
CA GLY A 204 20.20 9.27 -2.55
C GLY A 204 20.84 9.89 -3.79
N ARG A 205 21.84 10.77 -3.60
CA ARG A 205 22.56 11.42 -4.72
C ARG A 205 23.38 10.44 -5.54
N ASP A 206 23.77 9.31 -4.95
CA ASP A 206 24.63 8.28 -5.58
C ASP A 206 23.81 7.11 -6.15
N GLU A 207 22.47 7.18 -6.09
CA GLU A 207 21.61 6.15 -6.67
C GLU A 207 21.73 6.10 -8.19
N VAL A 208 21.86 4.88 -8.72
CA VAL A 208 21.93 4.65 -10.17
C VAL A 208 20.66 3.96 -10.65
N PHE A 209 19.94 4.62 -11.57
CA PHE A 209 18.70 4.11 -12.19
C PHE A 209 18.89 3.80 -13.69
N SER A 210 20.10 3.65 -14.17
CA SER A 210 20.37 3.42 -15.58
C SER A 210 21.06 2.08 -15.79
N ARG A 211 20.37 1.19 -16.50
CA ARG A 211 20.93 -0.02 -17.12
C ARG A 211 20.61 0.00 -18.61
N PRO A 212 21.42 -0.61 -19.47
CA PRO A 212 21.09 -0.73 -20.89
C PRO A 212 19.79 -1.56 -21.05
N ASP A 213 18.98 -1.21 -22.05
CA ASP A 213 17.73 -1.92 -22.31
C ASP A 213 17.95 -3.40 -22.68
N SER A 214 19.17 -3.79 -23.09
CA SER A 214 19.57 -5.20 -23.25
C SER A 214 19.60 -6.01 -21.95
N ALA A 215 19.61 -5.36 -20.79
CA ALA A 215 19.57 -6.03 -19.47
C ALA A 215 18.14 -6.40 -19.01
N VAL A 216 17.10 -6.21 -19.84
CA VAL A 216 15.71 -6.45 -19.47
C VAL A 216 15.46 -7.87 -18.96
N ASP A 217 16.02 -8.90 -19.62
CA ASP A 217 15.84 -10.30 -19.21
C ASP A 217 16.54 -10.58 -17.86
N GLU A 218 17.73 -10.02 -17.60
CA GLU A 218 18.44 -10.12 -16.32
C GLU A 218 17.64 -9.45 -15.19
N VAL A 219 17.16 -8.24 -15.45
CA VAL A 219 16.34 -7.50 -14.48
C VAL A 219 15.02 -8.22 -14.18
N ALA A 220 14.37 -8.79 -15.19
CA ALA A 220 13.17 -9.58 -15.01
C ALA A 220 13.40 -10.83 -14.16
N ALA A 221 14.51 -11.54 -14.40
CA ALA A 221 14.90 -12.71 -13.61
C ALA A 221 15.15 -12.32 -12.14
N PHE A 222 15.88 -11.23 -11.88
CA PHE A 222 16.09 -10.70 -10.53
C PHE A 222 14.77 -10.36 -9.84
N ILE A 223 13.90 -9.60 -10.53
CA ILE A 223 12.61 -9.18 -9.98
C ILE A 223 11.77 -10.41 -9.62
N THR A 224 11.62 -11.36 -10.52
CA THR A 224 10.76 -12.52 -10.31
C THR A 224 11.28 -13.45 -9.22
N GLN A 225 12.60 -13.65 -9.14
CA GLN A 225 13.22 -14.44 -8.09
C GLN A 225 13.04 -13.80 -6.71
N ARG A 226 13.35 -12.52 -6.56
CA ARG A 226 13.22 -11.80 -5.28
C ARG A 226 11.75 -11.68 -4.86
N LEU A 227 10.86 -11.34 -5.78
CA LEU A 227 9.42 -11.29 -5.54
C LEU A 227 8.88 -12.64 -5.08
N GLY A 228 9.33 -13.74 -5.71
CA GLY A 228 8.96 -15.10 -5.34
C GLY A 228 9.37 -15.46 -3.93
N LYS A 229 10.59 -15.09 -3.52
CA LYS A 229 11.10 -15.29 -2.14
C LYS A 229 10.27 -14.52 -1.12
N ILE A 230 10.07 -13.22 -1.31
CA ILE A 230 9.29 -12.36 -0.40
C ILE A 230 7.85 -12.87 -0.28
N THR A 231 7.22 -13.21 -1.41
CA THR A 231 5.85 -13.73 -1.43
C THR A 231 5.79 -15.08 -0.72
N GLY A 232 6.76 -15.98 -0.99
CA GLY A 232 6.87 -17.29 -0.34
C GLY A 232 7.06 -17.19 1.16
N ALA A 233 7.83 -16.21 1.64
CA ALA A 233 8.02 -15.94 3.05
C ALA A 233 6.70 -15.57 3.74
N PHE A 234 5.91 -14.66 3.16
CA PHE A 234 4.58 -14.32 3.66
C PHE A 234 3.63 -15.53 3.66
N LEU A 235 3.55 -16.25 2.55
CA LEU A 235 2.69 -17.43 2.41
C LEU A 235 3.03 -18.54 3.42
N THR A 236 4.26 -18.59 3.87
CA THR A 236 4.72 -19.61 4.84
C THR A 236 4.41 -19.22 6.28
N SER A 237 4.34 -17.91 6.57
CA SER A 237 4.32 -17.39 7.95
C SER A 237 2.97 -16.86 8.39
N TYR A 238 2.07 -16.56 7.46
CA TYR A 238 0.76 -15.98 7.74
C TYR A 238 -0.37 -16.73 7.01
N ASP A 239 -1.57 -16.60 7.56
CA ASP A 239 -2.79 -16.95 6.82
C ASP A 239 -3.01 -15.94 5.70
N CYS A 240 -2.76 -16.35 4.45
CA CYS A 240 -2.72 -15.48 3.28
C CYS A 240 -3.80 -15.78 2.26
N LEU A 241 -4.52 -14.75 1.84
CA LEU A 241 -5.39 -14.76 0.67
C LEU A 241 -4.64 -14.14 -0.53
N VAL A 242 -4.76 -14.74 -1.70
CA VAL A 242 -4.14 -14.23 -2.93
C VAL A 242 -5.21 -13.94 -3.97
N PRO A 243 -5.53 -12.66 -4.24
CA PRO A 243 -6.45 -12.30 -5.30
C PRO A 243 -5.81 -12.53 -6.66
N LEU A 244 -6.49 -13.29 -7.52
CA LEU A 244 -6.06 -13.56 -8.88
C LEU A 244 -7.00 -12.86 -9.87
N SER A 245 -6.47 -12.36 -10.95
CA SER A 245 -7.22 -11.74 -12.05
C SER A 245 -6.53 -11.98 -13.39
N GLY A 246 -7.19 -11.63 -14.49
CA GLY A 246 -6.56 -11.62 -15.81
C GLY A 246 -5.45 -10.57 -15.98
N GLY A 247 -5.22 -9.70 -14.96
CA GLY A 247 -4.23 -8.65 -14.98
C GLY A 247 -2.79 -9.15 -14.90
N ALA A 248 -1.84 -8.42 -15.50
CA ALA A 248 -0.42 -8.77 -15.52
C ALA A 248 0.18 -8.89 -14.13
N ASP A 249 -0.17 -7.98 -13.22
CA ASP A 249 0.46 -7.85 -11.90
C ASP A 249 0.12 -9.02 -10.97
N SER A 250 -1.15 -9.41 -10.89
CA SER A 250 -1.57 -10.56 -10.09
C SER A 250 -1.01 -11.88 -10.62
N ARG A 251 -0.87 -12.01 -11.96
CA ARG A 251 -0.21 -13.16 -12.58
C ARG A 251 1.26 -13.22 -12.22
N THR A 252 1.99 -12.13 -12.44
CA THR A 252 3.43 -12.08 -12.10
C THR A 252 3.66 -12.42 -10.63
N LEU A 253 2.85 -11.88 -9.71
CA LEU A 253 2.93 -12.21 -8.30
C LEU A 253 2.74 -13.71 -8.03
N ALA A 254 1.62 -14.28 -8.49
CA ALA A 254 1.28 -15.68 -8.23
C ALA A 254 2.30 -16.66 -8.84
N TYR A 255 2.73 -16.40 -10.08
CA TYR A 255 3.69 -17.26 -10.76
C TYR A 255 5.12 -17.11 -10.24
N SER A 256 5.53 -15.93 -9.77
CA SER A 256 6.81 -15.76 -9.07
C SER A 256 6.87 -16.62 -7.81
N ALA A 257 5.74 -16.80 -7.13
CA ALA A 257 5.61 -17.60 -5.91
C ALA A 257 5.09 -19.02 -6.17
N LYS A 258 5.11 -19.53 -7.41
CA LYS A 258 4.52 -20.83 -7.79
C LYS A 258 4.94 -21.98 -6.86
N ALA A 259 6.18 -22.01 -6.42
CA ALA A 259 6.68 -23.04 -5.51
C ALA A 259 6.02 -23.02 -4.11
N HIS A 260 5.46 -21.88 -3.69
CA HIS A 260 4.85 -21.68 -2.38
C HIS A 260 3.35 -21.40 -2.45
N ILE A 261 2.77 -21.23 -3.64
CA ILE A 261 1.37 -20.80 -3.82
C ILE A 261 0.37 -21.76 -3.17
N HIS A 262 0.74 -23.05 -3.06
CA HIS A 262 -0.05 -24.08 -2.38
C HIS A 262 -0.22 -23.81 -0.87
N LYS A 263 0.54 -22.89 -0.28
CA LYS A 263 0.41 -22.46 1.12
C LYS A 263 -0.58 -21.31 1.29
N ALA A 264 -1.07 -20.73 0.19
CA ALA A 264 -2.15 -19.74 0.28
C ALA A 264 -3.42 -20.44 0.81
N SER A 265 -4.05 -19.82 1.80
CA SER A 265 -5.32 -20.33 2.34
C SER A 265 -6.43 -20.27 1.30
N LEU A 266 -6.35 -19.30 0.39
CA LEU A 266 -7.32 -19.14 -0.69
C LEU A 266 -6.73 -18.39 -1.87
N LEU A 267 -6.90 -18.94 -3.10
CA LEU A 267 -6.84 -18.18 -4.33
C LEU A 267 -8.27 -17.74 -4.68
N TYR A 268 -8.48 -16.44 -4.91
CA TYR A 268 -9.83 -15.94 -5.12
C TYR A 268 -9.94 -14.84 -6.17
N ALA A 269 -11.14 -14.68 -6.73
CA ALA A 269 -11.47 -13.56 -7.61
C ALA A 269 -12.85 -12.99 -7.29
N HIS A 270 -13.02 -11.67 -7.48
CA HIS A 270 -14.27 -10.98 -7.22
C HIS A 270 -15.00 -10.65 -8.53
N ARG A 271 -16.29 -10.99 -8.60
CA ARG A 271 -17.20 -10.43 -9.59
C ARG A 271 -18.01 -9.29 -8.98
N THR A 272 -17.63 -8.05 -9.27
CA THR A 272 -18.33 -6.84 -8.82
C THR A 272 -19.10 -6.15 -9.95
N ASN A 273 -18.79 -6.47 -11.19
CA ASN A 273 -19.44 -5.97 -12.40
C ASN A 273 -19.21 -6.92 -13.58
N LYS A 274 -19.75 -6.59 -14.76
CA LYS A 274 -19.60 -7.42 -15.96
C LYS A 274 -18.15 -7.59 -16.42
N ILE A 275 -17.31 -6.57 -16.25
CA ILE A 275 -15.90 -6.59 -16.69
C ILE A 275 -15.10 -7.54 -15.79
N THR A 276 -15.29 -7.45 -14.48
CA THR A 276 -14.62 -8.33 -13.52
C THR A 276 -15.05 -9.78 -13.65
N GLY A 277 -16.21 -10.07 -14.24
CA GLY A 277 -16.61 -11.44 -14.62
C GLY A 277 -15.65 -12.09 -15.64
N PHE A 278 -15.13 -11.33 -16.59
CA PHE A 278 -14.08 -11.83 -17.51
C PHE A 278 -12.75 -12.05 -16.80
N ASP A 279 -12.39 -11.16 -15.86
CA ASP A 279 -11.19 -11.35 -15.03
C ASP A 279 -11.29 -12.63 -14.20
N CYS A 280 -12.47 -12.97 -13.66
CA CYS A 280 -12.72 -14.22 -12.94
C CYS A 280 -12.52 -15.45 -13.85
N PHE A 281 -12.99 -15.41 -15.11
CA PHE A 281 -12.80 -16.50 -16.07
C PHE A 281 -11.31 -16.76 -16.32
N LEU A 282 -10.51 -15.70 -16.54
CA LEU A 282 -9.07 -15.83 -16.72
C LEU A 282 -8.38 -16.31 -15.44
N ALA A 283 -8.78 -15.76 -14.29
CA ALA A 283 -8.24 -16.17 -13.01
C ALA A 283 -8.45 -17.66 -12.76
N ASN A 284 -9.61 -18.22 -13.14
CA ASN A 284 -9.87 -19.65 -13.01
C ASN A 284 -8.94 -20.50 -13.89
N THR A 285 -8.68 -20.06 -15.12
CA THR A 285 -7.71 -20.74 -16.01
C THR A 285 -6.30 -20.73 -15.40
N LEU A 286 -5.89 -19.59 -14.82
CA LEU A 286 -4.58 -19.44 -14.19
C LEU A 286 -4.48 -20.26 -12.90
N ALA A 287 -5.52 -20.30 -12.07
CA ALA A 287 -5.54 -21.11 -10.86
C ALA A 287 -5.41 -22.61 -11.19
N THR A 288 -6.13 -23.08 -12.22
CA THR A 288 -6.02 -24.47 -12.73
C THR A 288 -4.60 -24.79 -13.20
N ASP A 289 -3.93 -23.89 -13.93
CA ASP A 289 -2.54 -24.07 -14.36
C ASP A 289 -1.56 -24.11 -13.17
N LEU A 290 -1.88 -23.38 -12.10
CA LEU A 290 -1.13 -23.40 -10.84
C LEU A 290 -1.44 -24.67 -9.99
N GLY A 291 -2.39 -25.53 -10.42
CA GLY A 291 -2.82 -26.70 -9.69
C GLY A 291 -3.75 -26.43 -8.52
N HIS A 292 -4.49 -25.30 -8.55
CA HIS A 292 -5.37 -24.84 -7.48
C HIS A 292 -6.81 -24.62 -7.95
N GLU A 293 -7.73 -24.73 -7.01
CA GLU A 293 -9.10 -24.27 -7.16
C GLU A 293 -9.18 -22.75 -6.93
N LEU A 294 -9.99 -22.06 -7.72
CA LEU A 294 -10.28 -20.64 -7.56
C LEU A 294 -11.59 -20.45 -6.80
N HIS A 295 -11.54 -19.76 -5.67
CA HIS A 295 -12.75 -19.32 -4.96
C HIS A 295 -13.33 -18.08 -5.63
N LEU A 296 -14.59 -18.18 -6.06
CA LEU A 296 -15.30 -17.08 -6.73
C LEU A 296 -16.19 -16.34 -5.73
N VAL A 297 -15.96 -15.05 -5.57
CA VAL A 297 -16.78 -14.15 -4.75
C VAL A 297 -17.72 -13.38 -5.68
N ASP A 298 -18.97 -13.82 -5.81
CA ASP A 298 -19.97 -13.15 -6.63
C ASP A 298 -20.70 -12.04 -5.87
N ALA A 299 -20.03 -10.91 -5.70
CA ALA A 299 -20.61 -9.75 -5.03
C ALA A 299 -21.66 -9.01 -5.88
N LEU A 300 -21.66 -9.21 -7.20
CA LEU A 300 -22.64 -8.58 -8.10
C LEU A 300 -24.03 -9.15 -7.87
N ASP A 301 -24.17 -10.46 -7.90
CA ASP A 301 -25.47 -11.11 -7.71
C ASP A 301 -25.86 -11.13 -6.22
N ALA A 302 -24.91 -11.37 -5.29
CA ALA A 302 -25.18 -11.27 -3.86
C ALA A 302 -25.76 -9.91 -3.42
N THR A 303 -25.32 -8.81 -4.05
CA THR A 303 -25.90 -7.48 -3.79
C THR A 303 -27.30 -7.34 -4.39
N ARG A 304 -27.53 -7.90 -5.58
CA ARG A 304 -28.84 -7.83 -6.27
C ARG A 304 -29.90 -8.66 -5.58
N GLU A 305 -29.54 -9.81 -5.08
CA GLU A 305 -30.43 -10.77 -4.43
C GLU A 305 -30.63 -10.50 -2.94
N GLY A 306 -29.93 -9.48 -2.39
CA GLY A 306 -30.02 -9.12 -0.98
C GLY A 306 -29.36 -10.12 -0.02
N VAL A 307 -28.47 -10.97 -0.52
CA VAL A 307 -27.69 -11.92 0.28
C VAL A 307 -26.78 -11.15 1.26
N VAL A 308 -26.25 -10.01 0.82
CA VAL A 308 -25.52 -9.09 1.71
C VAL A 308 -26.46 -7.99 2.16
N ASP A 309 -26.70 -7.95 3.47
CA ASP A 309 -27.56 -6.93 4.08
C ASP A 309 -27.04 -5.52 3.85
N LYS A 310 -27.95 -4.61 3.45
CA LYS A 310 -27.64 -3.19 3.26
C LYS A 310 -27.03 -2.54 4.50
N MET A 311 -27.47 -2.92 5.69
CA MET A 311 -26.92 -2.41 6.94
C MET A 311 -25.45 -2.81 7.13
N ALA A 312 -25.05 -4.02 6.68
CA ALA A 312 -23.65 -4.44 6.67
C ALA A 312 -22.80 -3.55 5.72
N ILE A 313 -23.32 -3.28 4.52
CA ILE A 313 -22.67 -2.38 3.55
C ILE A 313 -22.52 -0.96 4.13
N ASP A 314 -23.56 -0.43 4.74
CA ASP A 314 -23.55 0.93 5.30
C ASP A 314 -22.59 1.04 6.50
N ARG A 315 -22.48 -0.01 7.35
CA ARG A 315 -21.47 -0.08 8.42
C ARG A 315 -20.04 -0.07 7.87
N LEU A 316 -19.76 -0.87 6.83
CA LEU A 316 -18.44 -0.89 6.19
C LEU A 316 -18.09 0.46 5.57
N ARG A 317 -19.05 1.11 4.91
CA ARG A 317 -18.89 2.44 4.33
C ARG A 317 -18.63 3.49 5.41
N TRP A 318 -19.38 3.47 6.50
CA TRP A 318 -19.17 4.34 7.64
C TRP A 318 -17.75 4.15 8.22
N GLY A 319 -17.34 2.91 8.48
CA GLY A 319 -16.00 2.58 8.96
C GLY A 319 -14.88 3.05 8.02
N PHE A 320 -15.11 2.95 6.70
CA PHE A 320 -14.20 3.50 5.71
C PHE A 320 -14.02 5.01 5.86
N PHE A 321 -15.10 5.76 6.01
CA PHE A 321 -15.03 7.21 6.24
C PHE A 321 -14.34 7.58 7.55
N GLN A 322 -14.56 6.83 8.63
CA GLN A 322 -13.89 7.08 9.90
C GLN A 322 -12.35 6.97 9.77
N LYS A 323 -11.86 6.08 8.92
CA LYS A 323 -10.41 5.85 8.72
C LYS A 323 -9.79 6.74 7.65
N THR A 324 -10.51 7.07 6.60
CA THR A 324 -9.99 7.83 5.46
C THR A 324 -10.39 9.30 5.43
N GLY A 325 -11.32 9.71 6.29
CA GLY A 325 -12.01 10.98 6.17
C GLY A 325 -12.99 10.94 4.98
N TYR A 326 -12.90 11.91 4.08
CA TYR A 326 -13.85 12.04 2.97
C TYR A 326 -13.37 11.45 1.64
N MET A 327 -12.53 10.42 1.64
CA MET A 327 -12.18 9.73 0.40
C MET A 327 -13.42 9.03 -0.20
N ARG A 328 -13.46 8.92 -1.54
CA ARG A 328 -14.54 8.18 -2.21
C ARG A 328 -14.60 6.75 -1.68
N PRO A 329 -15.73 6.33 -1.10
CA PRO A 329 -15.87 4.97 -0.61
C PRO A 329 -15.91 3.98 -1.78
N PRO A 330 -15.59 2.70 -1.54
CA PRO A 330 -15.88 1.64 -2.49
C PRO A 330 -17.39 1.56 -2.82
N THR A 331 -17.73 1.03 -3.98
CA THR A 331 -19.12 0.75 -4.37
C THR A 331 -19.76 -0.31 -3.46
N ASP A 332 -21.07 -0.44 -3.51
CA ASP A 332 -21.79 -1.48 -2.73
C ASP A 332 -21.28 -2.88 -3.05
N GLN A 333 -21.04 -3.17 -4.34
CA GLN A 333 -20.48 -4.44 -4.79
C GLN A 333 -19.05 -4.66 -4.31
N GLU A 334 -18.21 -3.63 -4.30
CA GLU A 334 -16.85 -3.73 -3.74
C GLU A 334 -16.86 -3.94 -2.22
N LEU A 335 -17.80 -3.32 -1.50
CA LEU A 335 -17.98 -3.54 -0.07
C LEU A 335 -18.56 -4.93 0.22
N ALA A 336 -19.53 -5.38 -0.58
CA ALA A 336 -20.06 -6.74 -0.50
C ALA A 336 -18.97 -7.79 -0.77
N ALA A 337 -18.12 -7.56 -1.77
CA ALA A 337 -16.98 -8.44 -2.04
C ALA A 337 -16.05 -8.55 -0.82
N LYS A 338 -15.80 -7.45 -0.11
CA LYS A 338 -15.00 -7.45 1.12
C LYS A 338 -15.69 -8.17 2.27
N HIS A 339 -17.01 -8.05 2.36
CA HIS A 339 -17.81 -8.72 3.37
C HIS A 339 -17.86 -10.24 3.17
N LEU A 340 -17.92 -10.68 1.90
CA LEU A 340 -17.99 -12.09 1.52
C LEU A 340 -16.60 -12.77 1.48
N THR A 341 -15.51 -11.99 1.44
CA THR A 341 -14.16 -12.54 1.49
C THR A 341 -13.85 -12.97 2.94
N PRO A 342 -13.34 -14.20 3.15
CA PRO A 342 -12.97 -14.66 4.49
C PRO A 342 -12.00 -13.72 5.21
N GLU A 343 -12.03 -13.72 6.54
CA GLU A 343 -10.97 -13.08 7.34
C GLU A 343 -9.67 -13.86 7.19
N ALA A 344 -8.57 -13.14 7.16
CA ALA A 344 -7.22 -13.68 7.13
C ALA A 344 -6.24 -12.68 7.74
N ASP A 345 -5.00 -13.11 7.95
CA ASP A 345 -3.95 -12.18 8.35
C ASP A 345 -3.64 -11.21 7.22
N LEU A 346 -3.36 -11.72 6.02
CA LEU A 346 -2.90 -10.94 4.89
C LEU A 346 -3.71 -11.19 3.60
N VAL A 347 -3.83 -10.14 2.79
CA VAL A 347 -4.13 -10.23 1.36
C VAL A 347 -2.91 -9.78 0.58
N LEU A 348 -2.29 -10.67 -0.19
CA LEU A 348 -1.08 -10.38 -0.95
C LEU A 348 -1.43 -9.84 -2.35
N ARG A 349 -0.97 -8.63 -2.68
CA ARG A 349 -1.33 -7.94 -3.94
C ARG A 349 -0.11 -7.52 -4.77
N GLY A 350 -0.30 -7.46 -6.09
CA GLY A 350 0.74 -7.07 -7.05
C GLY A 350 0.70 -5.60 -7.51
N ASN A 351 0.08 -4.69 -6.77
CA ASN A 351 -0.26 -3.34 -7.26
C ASN A 351 0.93 -2.47 -7.74
N ILE A 352 2.10 -2.56 -7.12
CA ILE A 352 3.25 -1.69 -7.46
C ILE A 352 3.92 -2.11 -8.77
N LEU A 353 3.67 -3.33 -9.24
CA LEU A 353 4.15 -3.87 -10.52
C LEU A 353 3.74 -3.04 -11.75
N ASP A 354 2.79 -2.14 -11.62
CA ASP A 354 2.47 -1.11 -12.63
C ASP A 354 3.70 -0.34 -13.13
N MET A 355 4.73 -0.22 -12.31
CA MET A 355 6.00 0.42 -12.68
C MET A 355 6.71 -0.28 -13.83
N ALA A 356 6.51 -1.60 -13.99
CA ALA A 356 7.08 -2.38 -15.09
C ALA A 356 6.55 -1.97 -16.48
N ARG A 357 5.47 -1.19 -16.54
CA ARG A 357 4.84 -0.70 -17.77
C ARG A 357 4.95 0.82 -17.96
N ALA A 358 5.62 1.52 -17.07
CA ALA A 358 5.73 2.98 -17.06
C ALA A 358 4.38 3.72 -17.21
N ASN A 359 3.29 3.17 -16.65
CA ASN A 359 1.91 3.68 -16.78
C ASN A 359 1.73 5.13 -16.27
N GLN A 360 2.71 5.64 -15.52
CA GLN A 360 2.67 7.00 -14.99
C GLN A 360 3.15 8.04 -16.01
N TRP A 361 3.87 7.60 -17.04
CA TRP A 361 4.37 8.46 -18.08
C TRP A 361 3.29 8.79 -19.13
N PRO A 362 3.30 10.01 -19.71
CA PRO A 362 2.53 10.30 -20.92
C PRO A 362 3.09 9.52 -22.11
N SER A 363 2.32 9.38 -23.18
CA SER A 363 2.76 8.68 -24.41
C SER A 363 3.99 9.32 -25.08
N SER A 364 4.17 10.64 -24.89
CA SER A 364 5.36 11.35 -25.37
C SER A 364 6.63 11.02 -24.60
N LEU A 365 6.51 10.44 -23.40
CA LEU A 365 7.58 10.22 -22.43
C LEU A 365 8.31 11.50 -21.98
N ASP A 366 7.68 12.66 -22.21
CA ASP A 366 8.20 13.95 -21.79
C ASP A 366 7.57 14.41 -20.47
N PHE A 367 8.31 15.20 -19.71
CA PHE A 367 7.75 15.81 -18.51
C PHE A 367 6.84 16.98 -18.89
N SER A 368 5.64 17.01 -18.32
CA SER A 368 4.81 18.21 -18.28
C SER A 368 4.15 18.35 -16.91
N LEU A 369 4.18 19.56 -16.34
CA LEU A 369 3.60 19.86 -15.03
C LEU A 369 2.09 19.57 -14.99
N PRO A 370 1.28 19.94 -16.01
CA PRO A 370 -0.14 19.59 -16.03
C PRO A 370 -0.42 18.10 -15.98
N HIS A 371 0.36 17.29 -16.72
CA HIS A 371 0.23 15.84 -16.69
C HIS A 371 0.59 15.28 -15.30
N ALA A 372 1.70 15.73 -14.72
CA ALA A 372 2.16 15.29 -13.40
C ALA A 372 1.13 15.57 -12.31
N VAL A 373 0.65 16.79 -12.21
CA VAL A 373 -0.39 17.18 -11.24
C VAL A 373 -1.70 16.45 -11.52
N GLY A 374 -2.05 16.25 -12.80
CA GLY A 374 -3.23 15.51 -13.21
C GLY A 374 -3.20 14.03 -12.76
N LYS A 375 -2.04 13.36 -12.82
CA LYS A 375 -1.88 11.97 -12.35
C LYS A 375 -2.13 11.81 -10.86
N LEU A 376 -1.88 12.84 -10.06
CA LEU A 376 -2.15 12.81 -8.62
C LEU A 376 -3.64 12.86 -8.28
N ARG A 377 -4.51 13.24 -9.22
CA ARG A 377 -5.97 13.36 -9.06
C ARG A 377 -6.39 14.16 -7.82
N ILE A 378 -5.70 15.26 -7.55
CA ILE A 378 -5.95 16.09 -6.38
C ILE A 378 -7.33 16.75 -6.50
N GLY A 379 -8.18 16.60 -5.48
CA GLY A 379 -9.50 17.21 -5.44
C GLY A 379 -10.48 16.69 -6.49
N GLY A 380 -10.24 15.53 -7.10
CA GLY A 380 -11.10 14.94 -8.13
C GLY A 380 -10.35 14.64 -9.44
N ARG A 381 -11.07 14.62 -10.57
CA ARG A 381 -10.46 14.40 -11.89
C ARG A 381 -9.49 15.52 -12.26
N PRO A 382 -8.47 15.23 -13.09
CA PRO A 382 -7.52 16.24 -13.54
C PRO A 382 -8.24 17.41 -14.18
N MET A 383 -7.96 18.61 -13.71
CA MET A 383 -8.46 19.86 -14.26
C MET A 383 -7.31 20.85 -14.35
N GLU A 384 -7.37 21.75 -15.33
CA GLU A 384 -6.42 22.85 -15.46
C GLU A 384 -6.29 23.66 -14.17
N GLN A 385 -7.40 23.84 -13.44
CA GLN A 385 -7.43 24.47 -12.13
C GLN A 385 -6.53 23.78 -11.10
N ASN A 386 -6.39 22.45 -11.14
CA ASN A 386 -5.50 21.74 -10.20
C ASN A 386 -4.04 22.14 -10.39
N THR A 387 -3.60 22.34 -11.64
CA THR A 387 -2.24 22.82 -11.92
C THR A 387 -2.01 24.21 -11.35
N PHE A 388 -2.99 25.09 -11.43
CA PHE A 388 -2.91 26.44 -10.84
C PHE A 388 -2.78 26.39 -9.31
N TYR A 389 -3.58 25.58 -8.62
CA TYR A 389 -3.57 25.51 -7.15
C TYR A 389 -2.44 24.67 -6.57
N TRP A 390 -2.02 23.62 -7.25
CA TRP A 390 -1.09 22.61 -6.70
C TRP A 390 0.26 22.58 -7.40
N GLY A 391 0.39 23.31 -8.51
CA GLY A 391 1.63 23.36 -9.28
C GLY A 391 2.82 23.86 -8.48
N ALA A 392 2.63 24.89 -7.64
CA ALA A 392 3.70 25.43 -6.80
C ALA A 392 4.17 24.40 -5.76
N GLU A 393 3.25 23.66 -5.10
CA GLU A 393 3.62 22.63 -4.13
C GLU A 393 4.32 21.45 -4.83
N TYR A 394 3.88 21.10 -6.04
CA TYR A 394 4.56 20.09 -6.85
C TYR A 394 5.98 20.53 -7.23
N CYS A 395 6.19 21.79 -7.64
CA CYS A 395 7.51 22.32 -7.94
C CYS A 395 8.43 22.32 -6.71
N ASN A 396 7.92 22.70 -5.54
CA ASN A 396 8.67 22.64 -4.29
C ASN A 396 9.10 21.20 -3.96
N TRP A 397 8.20 20.22 -4.16
CA TRP A 397 8.56 18.81 -4.02
C TRP A 397 9.60 18.39 -5.06
N LEU A 398 9.45 18.80 -6.32
CA LEU A 398 10.37 18.50 -7.42
C LEU A 398 11.80 18.98 -7.15
N GLU A 399 11.97 20.11 -6.48
CA GLU A 399 13.28 20.64 -6.06
C GLU A 399 13.98 19.73 -5.06
N THR A 400 13.23 18.96 -4.26
CA THR A 400 13.81 17.99 -3.32
C THR A 400 14.31 16.73 -4.00
N VAL A 401 13.90 16.44 -5.25
CA VAL A 401 14.28 15.22 -5.96
C VAL A 401 15.71 15.38 -6.50
N PRO A 402 16.63 14.46 -6.17
CA PRO A 402 18.02 14.54 -6.63
C PRO A 402 18.11 14.45 -8.16
N GLN A 403 19.15 15.08 -8.73
CA GLN A 403 19.32 15.20 -10.18
C GLN A 403 19.35 13.84 -10.90
N ASN A 404 20.02 12.85 -10.33
CA ASN A 404 20.10 11.48 -10.86
C ASN A 404 18.75 10.74 -10.89
N ALA A 405 17.77 11.18 -10.11
CA ALA A 405 16.43 10.60 -10.09
C ALA A 405 15.41 11.35 -10.96
N LYS A 406 15.79 12.49 -11.55
CA LYS A 406 14.88 13.30 -12.40
C LYS A 406 14.44 12.59 -13.67
N GLU A 407 15.24 11.68 -14.20
CA GLU A 407 14.85 10.83 -15.33
C GLU A 407 13.80 9.77 -14.97
N ARG A 408 13.49 9.64 -13.69
CA ARG A 408 12.48 8.71 -13.12
C ARG A 408 11.41 9.45 -12.33
N LEU A 409 11.18 10.71 -12.68
CA LEU A 409 10.37 11.65 -11.91
C LEU A 409 8.94 11.15 -11.66
N TYR A 410 8.31 10.56 -12.68
CA TYR A 410 6.94 10.07 -12.53
C TYR A 410 6.85 8.84 -11.61
N GLU A 411 7.88 7.99 -11.61
CA GLU A 411 7.97 6.89 -10.65
C GLU A 411 8.16 7.41 -9.23
N VAL A 412 9.05 8.38 -9.02
CA VAL A 412 9.26 8.99 -7.69
C VAL A 412 7.97 9.67 -7.21
N ALA A 413 7.29 10.43 -8.08
CA ALA A 413 6.00 11.04 -7.77
C ALA A 413 4.92 9.98 -7.46
N PHE A 414 4.90 8.87 -8.19
CA PHE A 414 3.98 7.76 -7.95
C PHE A 414 4.18 7.14 -6.58
N LEU A 415 5.42 6.83 -6.22
CA LEU A 415 5.77 6.26 -4.93
C LEU A 415 5.45 7.20 -3.77
N GLU A 416 5.77 8.49 -3.89
CA GLU A 416 5.74 9.43 -2.77
C GLU A 416 4.42 10.18 -2.62
N LEU A 417 3.78 10.53 -3.74
CA LEU A 417 2.62 11.42 -3.73
C LEU A 417 1.29 10.70 -3.98
N LEU A 418 1.31 9.54 -4.65
CA LEU A 418 0.08 8.82 -5.00
C LEU A 418 -0.16 7.57 -4.17
N LEU A 419 0.81 6.65 -4.09
CA LEU A 419 0.65 5.36 -3.43
C LEU A 419 0.35 5.44 -1.93
N PRO A 420 0.89 6.38 -1.14
CA PRO A 420 0.52 6.53 0.27
C PRO A 420 -0.98 6.72 0.51
N GLN A 421 -1.70 7.20 -0.48
CA GLN A 421 -3.16 7.39 -0.40
C GLN A 421 -3.93 6.24 -1.03
N THR A 422 -3.54 5.81 -2.23
CA THR A 422 -4.29 4.81 -3.00
C THR A 422 -4.06 3.39 -2.49
N LEU A 423 -2.88 3.09 -1.95
CA LEU A 423 -2.58 1.83 -1.27
C LEU A 423 -2.65 2.00 0.24
N GLY A 424 -1.84 2.84 0.84
CA GLY A 424 -1.75 2.98 2.28
C GLY A 424 -3.08 3.28 2.95
N ALA A 425 -3.56 4.51 2.85
CA ALA A 425 -4.77 4.94 3.55
C ALA A 425 -6.02 4.16 3.13
N ARG A 426 -6.18 3.90 1.82
CA ARG A 426 -7.38 3.25 1.29
C ARG A 426 -7.44 1.76 1.64
N LEU A 427 -6.33 1.03 1.58
CA LEU A 427 -6.30 -0.40 1.89
C LEU A 427 -6.37 -0.66 3.39
N LEU A 428 -5.72 0.16 4.22
CA LEU A 428 -5.83 0.05 5.68
C LEU A 428 -7.29 0.26 6.17
N ALA A 429 -8.11 0.94 5.37
CA ALA A 429 -9.51 1.12 5.71
C ALA A 429 -10.35 -0.16 5.65
N HIS A 430 -9.85 -1.25 5.05
CA HIS A 430 -10.53 -2.55 5.06
C HIS A 430 -10.18 -3.33 6.34
N SER A 431 -11.16 -4.06 6.88
CA SER A 431 -11.03 -4.65 8.22
C SER A 431 -10.79 -6.17 8.22
N HIS A 432 -11.11 -6.88 7.12
CA HIS A 432 -11.05 -8.35 7.07
C HIS A 432 -9.62 -8.92 7.01
N ALA A 433 -8.65 -8.19 6.42
CA ALA A 433 -7.25 -8.59 6.34
C ALA A 433 -6.34 -7.37 6.24
N ALA A 434 -5.03 -7.53 6.47
CA ALA A 434 -4.03 -6.55 6.07
C ALA A 434 -3.72 -6.73 4.58
N TYR A 435 -3.66 -5.63 3.83
CA TYR A 435 -3.27 -5.67 2.43
C TYR A 435 -1.77 -5.39 2.32
N VAL A 436 -1.01 -6.37 1.90
CA VAL A 436 0.44 -6.29 1.73
C VAL A 436 0.79 -6.47 0.26
N ASN A 437 1.73 -5.66 -0.21
CA ASN A 437 2.29 -5.80 -1.55
C ASN A 437 3.71 -6.38 -1.43
N PRO A 438 3.97 -7.63 -1.82
CA PRO A 438 5.33 -8.19 -1.79
C PRO A 438 6.33 -7.45 -2.67
N PHE A 439 5.86 -6.71 -3.69
CA PHE A 439 6.70 -5.82 -4.50
C PHE A 439 7.09 -4.52 -3.76
N ASN A 440 6.59 -4.29 -2.56
CA ASN A 440 6.99 -3.16 -1.71
C ASN A 440 8.35 -3.43 -1.06
N ASP A 441 9.34 -3.39 -1.89
CA ASP A 441 10.74 -3.68 -1.63
C ASP A 441 11.60 -2.72 -2.46
N ARG A 442 12.55 -2.05 -1.83
CA ARG A 442 13.34 -1.01 -2.47
C ARG A 442 14.22 -1.54 -3.60
N GLN A 443 14.74 -2.76 -3.46
CA GLN A 443 15.56 -3.39 -4.49
C GLN A 443 14.74 -3.75 -5.73
N LEU A 444 13.49 -4.24 -5.56
CA LEU A 444 12.57 -4.49 -6.67
C LEU A 444 12.17 -3.20 -7.39
N ILE A 445 11.84 -2.16 -6.63
CA ILE A 445 11.51 -0.83 -7.17
C ILE A 445 12.70 -0.27 -7.97
N LYS A 446 13.91 -0.30 -7.39
CA LYS A 446 15.15 0.15 -8.03
C LYS A 446 15.47 -0.65 -9.31
N ALA A 447 15.33 -1.97 -9.25
CA ALA A 447 15.52 -2.82 -10.43
C ALA A 447 14.55 -2.45 -11.56
N CYS A 448 13.27 -2.25 -11.23
CA CYS A 448 12.27 -1.81 -12.20
C CYS A 448 12.60 -0.43 -12.79
N MET A 449 12.98 0.53 -11.95
CA MET A 449 13.38 1.89 -12.37
C MET A 449 14.69 1.91 -13.17
N SER A 450 15.52 0.88 -13.07
CA SER A 450 16.80 0.82 -13.81
C SER A 450 16.61 0.68 -15.32
N ILE A 451 15.48 0.11 -15.77
CA ILE A 451 15.11 0.00 -17.19
C ILE A 451 14.45 1.30 -17.64
N SER A 452 14.79 1.76 -18.84
CA SER A 452 14.29 3.04 -19.38
C SER A 452 12.74 3.09 -19.40
N PRO A 453 12.12 4.26 -19.20
CA PRO A 453 10.68 4.42 -19.37
C PRO A 453 10.19 3.98 -20.74
N LYS A 454 11.02 4.19 -21.81
CA LYS A 454 10.70 3.79 -23.17
C LYS A 454 10.59 2.28 -23.32
N ALA A 455 11.54 1.51 -22.82
CA ALA A 455 11.52 0.06 -22.88
C ALA A 455 10.37 -0.52 -22.03
N ARG A 456 10.09 0.07 -20.88
CA ARG A 456 8.95 -0.34 -20.04
C ARG A 456 7.60 -0.02 -20.69
N ALA A 457 7.43 1.17 -21.25
CA ALA A 457 6.22 1.59 -21.95
C ALA A 457 5.95 0.77 -23.22
N SER A 458 6.99 0.29 -23.90
CA SER A 458 6.86 -0.64 -25.05
C SER A 458 6.47 -2.08 -24.64
N GLY A 459 6.42 -2.36 -23.31
CA GLY A 459 6.04 -3.67 -22.77
C GLY A 459 7.19 -4.67 -22.65
N GLN A 460 8.44 -4.29 -22.98
CA GLN A 460 9.58 -5.23 -22.97
C GLN A 460 9.80 -5.85 -21.59
N LEU A 461 9.85 -5.03 -20.52
CA LEU A 461 10.03 -5.54 -19.17
C LEU A 461 8.86 -6.42 -18.73
N ASN A 462 7.62 -6.03 -19.03
CA ASN A 462 6.44 -6.83 -18.70
C ASN A 462 6.44 -8.20 -19.40
N ALA A 463 6.82 -8.23 -20.68
CA ALA A 463 6.95 -9.48 -21.44
C ALA A 463 8.06 -10.38 -20.87
N ALA A 464 9.21 -9.79 -20.51
CA ALA A 464 10.31 -10.51 -19.89
C ALA A 464 9.96 -11.08 -18.51
N LEU A 465 9.18 -10.34 -17.68
CA LEU A 465 8.65 -10.84 -16.41
C LEU A 465 7.76 -12.07 -16.63
N HIS A 466 6.82 -12.02 -17.56
CA HIS A 466 5.95 -13.15 -17.86
C HIS A 466 6.71 -14.36 -18.39
N LYS A 467 7.71 -14.12 -19.26
CA LYS A 467 8.61 -15.18 -19.76
C LYS A 467 9.41 -15.82 -18.62
N ALA A 468 9.97 -15.01 -17.72
CA ALA A 468 10.81 -15.49 -16.61
C ALA A 468 10.05 -16.40 -15.63
N VAL A 469 8.75 -16.12 -15.38
CA VAL A 469 7.92 -16.95 -14.49
C VAL A 469 7.13 -18.04 -15.22
N GLY A 470 7.17 -18.09 -16.55
CA GLY A 470 6.47 -19.09 -17.36
C GLY A 470 4.94 -18.98 -17.29
N THR A 471 4.40 -17.76 -17.29
CA THR A 471 2.93 -17.59 -17.31
C THR A 471 2.37 -18.06 -18.63
N PRO A 472 1.22 -18.78 -18.64
CA PRO A 472 0.54 -19.10 -19.89
C PRO A 472 0.09 -17.82 -20.62
N ASP A 473 0.10 -17.88 -21.94
CA ASP A 473 -0.43 -16.79 -22.77
C ASP A 473 -1.97 -16.80 -22.72
N VAL A 474 -2.51 -16.08 -21.76
CA VAL A 474 -3.95 -15.85 -21.60
C VAL A 474 -4.33 -14.44 -21.99
N ALA A 475 -3.63 -13.87 -22.98
CA ALA A 475 -3.90 -12.52 -23.46
C ALA A 475 -5.33 -12.42 -24.00
N MET A 476 -6.18 -11.71 -23.25
CA MET A 476 -7.48 -11.29 -23.79
C MET A 476 -7.29 -10.05 -24.64
N THR A 477 -7.46 -10.22 -25.93
CA THR A 477 -7.67 -9.10 -26.85
C THR A 477 -9.00 -8.39 -26.52
N ASN A 478 -9.13 -7.12 -26.85
CA ASN A 478 -10.41 -6.40 -26.69
C ASN A 478 -11.55 -7.06 -27.49
N SER A 479 -11.24 -7.80 -28.57
CA SER A 479 -12.20 -8.61 -29.34
C SER A 479 -12.72 -9.81 -28.55
N ALA A 480 -11.89 -10.45 -27.72
CA ALA A 480 -12.33 -11.58 -26.89
C ALA A 480 -13.31 -11.16 -25.79
N LYS A 481 -13.19 -9.92 -25.26
CA LYS A 481 -14.13 -9.37 -24.27
C LYS A 481 -15.56 -9.19 -24.79
N ASN A 482 -15.72 -9.11 -26.13
CA ASN A 482 -17.02 -9.00 -26.82
C ASN A 482 -17.50 -10.35 -27.39
N ASP A 483 -16.73 -11.43 -27.21
CA ASP A 483 -17.12 -12.77 -27.71
C ASP A 483 -18.29 -13.31 -26.88
N ARG A 484 -19.41 -13.56 -27.57
CA ARG A 484 -20.63 -14.16 -26.98
C ARG A 484 -20.40 -15.57 -26.44
N ALA A 485 -19.43 -16.32 -26.96
CA ALA A 485 -19.09 -17.66 -26.48
C ALA A 485 -18.38 -17.59 -25.14
N ILE A 486 -17.44 -16.67 -24.97
CA ILE A 486 -16.78 -16.39 -23.71
C ILE A 486 -17.80 -15.87 -22.69
N GLY A 487 -18.68 -14.96 -23.07
CA GLY A 487 -19.78 -14.48 -22.24
C GLY A 487 -20.74 -15.58 -21.75
N ARG A 488 -20.96 -16.64 -22.53
CA ARG A 488 -21.71 -17.83 -22.10
C ARG A 488 -20.93 -18.69 -21.12
N LYS A 489 -19.62 -18.90 -21.33
CA LYS A 489 -18.74 -19.63 -20.41
C LYS A 489 -18.65 -18.96 -19.06
N VAL A 490 -18.48 -17.62 -19.03
CA VAL A 490 -18.50 -16.83 -17.81
C VAL A 490 -19.81 -17.03 -17.05
N ARG A 491 -20.96 -16.95 -17.73
CA ARG A 491 -22.26 -17.17 -17.07
C ARG A 491 -22.41 -18.59 -16.52
N ALA A 492 -21.97 -19.60 -17.25
CA ALA A 492 -22.03 -21.00 -16.81
C ALA A 492 -21.16 -21.22 -15.54
N MET A 493 -20.00 -20.61 -15.48
CA MET A 493 -19.09 -20.71 -14.33
C MET A 493 -19.73 -20.16 -13.03
N PHE A 494 -20.50 -19.08 -13.11
CA PHE A 494 -21.20 -18.52 -11.95
C PHE A 494 -22.56 -19.18 -11.65
N ALA A 495 -23.09 -19.97 -12.56
CA ALA A 495 -24.32 -20.75 -12.32
C ALA A 495 -24.05 -22.08 -11.60
N SER A 496 -22.78 -22.53 -11.57
CA SER A 496 -22.34 -23.78 -10.95
C SER A 496 -21.57 -23.56 -9.64
N ALA A 497 -21.30 -22.32 -9.24
CA ALA A 497 -20.70 -21.92 -7.97
C ALA A 497 -21.76 -21.46 -6.96
#